data_99246f79605c57acced0230dbce3abac
#
_entry.id   99246f79605c57acced0230dbce3abac
#
_cell.length_a   1.000
_cell.length_b   1.000
_cell.length_c   1.000
_cell.angle_alpha   90.00
_cell.angle_beta   90.00
_cell.angle_gamma   90.00
#
_symmetry.space_group_name_H-M   'P 1'
#
loop_
_entity.id
_entity.type
_entity.pdbx_description
1 polymer ?
#
loop_
_entity_poly.entity_id
_entity_poly.type
_entity_poly.pdbx_seq_one_letter_code
_entity_poly.pdbx_strand_id
1 'polypeptide(L)'
;SKVFDNNIIDSSAINDFMNWIDSLSQENIKVIGFRPPSTMQMRSLEDSLSGYNETSIKSLFEAHGGHWLIIKDADYETYDGSHLRPADARRLSKKIGFTLKAITEEALP
;
A
#
# COMPACT_ATOMS: atom_id res chain seq x y z
N SER A 1 -16.57 4.49 -18.67
CA SER A 1 -16.26 5.80 -19.24
C SER A 1 -14.78 5.92 -19.54
N LYS A 2 -14.44 6.68 -20.56
CA LYS A 2 -13.04 6.87 -20.96
C LYS A 2 -12.18 7.53 -19.88
N VAL A 3 -12.79 8.33 -19.00
CA VAL A 3 -12.08 8.99 -17.92
C VAL A 3 -11.50 7.96 -16.95
N PHE A 4 -12.25 6.88 -16.70
CA PHE A 4 -11.82 5.84 -15.77
C PHE A 4 -10.99 4.74 -16.44
N ASP A 5 -11.09 4.58 -17.75
CA ASP A 5 -10.29 3.59 -18.48
C ASP A 5 -8.80 3.86 -18.35
N ASN A 6 -8.41 5.13 -18.17
CA ASN A 6 -7.01 5.52 -17.97
C ASN A 6 -6.48 5.18 -16.57
N ASN A 7 -7.35 4.73 -15.66
CA ASN A 7 -6.98 4.35 -14.30
C ASN A 7 -6.73 2.85 -14.16
N ILE A 8 -6.81 2.09 -15.26
CA ILE A 8 -6.50 0.65 -15.25
C ILE A 8 -5.00 0.49 -14.99
N ILE A 9 -4.67 -0.45 -14.10
CA ILE A 9 -3.29 -0.73 -13.72
C ILE A 9 -2.50 -1.25 -14.92
N ASP A 10 -1.39 -0.59 -15.24
CA ASP A 10 -0.50 -0.94 -16.33
C ASP A 10 0.55 -1.95 -15.85
N SER A 11 0.59 -3.13 -16.47
CA SER A 11 1.52 -4.19 -16.11
C SER A 11 2.98 -3.77 -16.30
N SER A 12 3.26 -2.96 -17.31
CA SER A 12 4.61 -2.46 -17.57
C SER A 12 5.07 -1.52 -16.45
N ALA A 13 4.18 -0.63 -16.01
CA ALA A 13 4.47 0.29 -14.91
C ALA A 13 4.69 -0.47 -13.60
N ILE A 14 3.92 -1.51 -13.35
CA ILE A 14 4.08 -2.37 -12.18
C ILE A 14 5.44 -3.06 -12.21
N ASN A 15 5.83 -3.63 -13.35
CA ASN A 15 7.12 -4.30 -13.48
C ASN A 15 8.28 -3.34 -13.23
N ASP A 16 8.23 -2.14 -13.77
CA ASP A 16 9.25 -1.12 -13.55
C ASP A 16 9.34 -0.74 -12.07
N PHE A 17 8.19 -0.57 -11.43
CA PHE A 17 8.11 -0.26 -10.01
C PHE A 17 8.71 -1.38 -9.15
N MET A 18 8.38 -2.62 -9.46
CA MET A 18 8.90 -3.77 -8.71
C MET A 18 10.40 -3.96 -8.90
N ASN A 19 10.91 -3.67 -10.08
CA ASN A 19 12.36 -3.66 -10.32
C ASN A 19 13.06 -2.61 -9.48
N TRP A 20 12.43 -1.45 -9.30
CA TRP A 20 12.95 -0.41 -8.43
C TRP A 20 12.97 -0.86 -6.96
N ILE A 21 11.92 -1.56 -6.50
CA ILE A 21 11.89 -2.14 -5.16
C ILE A 21 13.03 -3.13 -4.96
N ASP A 22 13.30 -3.98 -5.95
CA ASP A 22 14.46 -4.89 -5.93
C ASP A 22 15.75 -4.13 -5.69
N SER A 23 15.95 -3.04 -6.44
CA SER A 23 17.16 -2.23 -6.35
C SER A 23 17.35 -1.64 -4.96
N LEU A 24 16.27 -1.12 -4.37
CA LEU A 24 16.29 -0.57 -3.01
C LEU A 24 16.59 -1.66 -1.98
N SER A 25 15.99 -2.83 -2.14
CA SER A 25 16.21 -3.96 -1.24
C SER A 25 17.66 -4.45 -1.28
N GLN A 26 18.26 -4.48 -2.46
CA GLN A 26 19.67 -4.86 -2.63
C GLN A 26 20.61 -3.86 -1.95
N GLU A 27 20.21 -2.61 -1.83
CA GLU A 27 20.95 -1.59 -1.09
C GLU A 27 20.62 -1.58 0.40
N ASN A 28 19.89 -2.58 0.88
CA ASN A 28 19.46 -2.73 2.26
C ASN A 28 18.55 -1.59 2.73
N ILE A 29 17.78 -1.02 1.81
CA ILE A 29 16.77 -0.02 2.12
C ILE A 29 15.44 -0.76 2.36
N LYS A 30 14.84 -0.52 3.53
CA LYS A 30 13.56 -1.13 3.90
C LYS A 30 12.42 -0.30 3.31
N VAL A 31 11.53 -0.94 2.56
CA VAL A 31 10.40 -0.28 1.91
C VAL A 31 9.12 -0.90 2.42
N ILE A 32 8.21 -0.07 2.93
CA ILE A 32 6.88 -0.48 3.33
C ILE A 32 5.88 0.06 2.31
N GLY A 33 4.99 -0.82 1.85
CA GLY A 33 3.85 -0.43 1.05
C GLY A 33 2.56 -0.67 1.83
N PHE A 34 1.57 0.12 1.56
CA PHE A 34 0.22 -0.08 2.11
C PHE A 34 -0.80 0.66 1.25
N ARG A 35 -2.05 0.23 1.37
CA ARG A 35 -3.16 0.95 0.77
C ARG A 35 -3.83 1.77 1.86
N PRO A 36 -3.95 3.10 1.70
CA PRO A 36 -4.62 3.94 2.70
C PRO A 36 -6.07 3.49 2.94
N PRO A 37 -6.58 3.62 4.17
CA PRO A 37 -7.96 3.28 4.46
C PRO A 37 -8.95 4.13 3.66
N SER A 38 -10.04 3.50 3.23
CA SER A 38 -11.13 4.19 2.55
C SER A 38 -12.45 3.53 2.93
N THR A 39 -13.58 4.13 2.52
CA THR A 39 -14.87 3.46 2.72
C THR A 39 -14.98 2.26 1.79
N MET A 40 -15.82 1.29 2.17
CA MET A 40 -16.09 0.12 1.34
C MET A 40 -16.60 0.53 -0.04
N GLN A 41 -17.45 1.53 -0.11
CA GLN A 41 -17.98 2.04 -1.38
C GLN A 41 -16.89 2.57 -2.29
N MET A 42 -15.98 3.38 -1.75
CA MET A 42 -14.88 3.95 -2.50
C MET A 42 -13.90 2.87 -2.95
N ARG A 43 -13.56 1.94 -2.05
CA ARG A 43 -12.66 0.83 -2.36
C ARG A 43 -13.22 -0.05 -3.47
N SER A 44 -14.51 -0.41 -3.39
CA SER A 44 -15.15 -1.23 -4.41
C SER A 44 -15.16 -0.54 -5.77
N LEU A 45 -15.42 0.77 -5.79
CA LEU A 45 -15.39 1.56 -7.01
C LEU A 45 -13.98 1.58 -7.63
N GLU A 46 -12.98 1.89 -6.83
CA GLU A 46 -11.59 1.94 -7.29
C GLU A 46 -11.13 0.59 -7.82
N ASP A 47 -11.45 -0.50 -7.12
CA ASP A 47 -11.03 -1.85 -7.52
C ASP A 47 -11.71 -2.28 -8.82
N SER A 48 -13.00 -1.99 -8.98
CA SER A 48 -13.72 -2.38 -10.19
C SER A 48 -13.25 -1.59 -11.41
N LEU A 49 -12.83 -0.35 -11.23
CA LEU A 49 -12.37 0.50 -12.33
C LEU A 49 -10.90 0.27 -12.70
N SER A 50 -10.06 -0.01 -11.71
CA SER A 50 -8.62 -0.15 -11.92
C SER A 50 -8.14 -1.59 -12.10
N GLY A 51 -8.94 -2.56 -11.68
CA GLY A 51 -8.53 -3.97 -11.64
C GLY A 51 -7.54 -4.26 -10.50
N TYR A 52 -7.46 -3.38 -9.51
CA TYR A 52 -6.55 -3.55 -8.38
C TYR A 52 -6.92 -4.78 -7.55
N ASN A 53 -5.91 -5.57 -7.18
CA ASN A 53 -6.05 -6.72 -6.29
C ASN A 53 -4.93 -6.66 -5.25
N GLU A 54 -5.28 -6.37 -4.00
CA GLU A 54 -4.29 -6.17 -2.95
C GLU A 54 -3.49 -7.44 -2.65
N THR A 55 -4.12 -8.60 -2.67
CA THR A 55 -3.43 -9.86 -2.42
C THR A 55 -2.32 -10.10 -3.44
N SER A 56 -2.59 -9.85 -4.72
CA SER A 56 -1.61 -9.98 -5.79
C SER A 56 -0.48 -8.96 -5.67
N ILE A 57 -0.82 -7.72 -5.36
CA ILE A 57 0.17 -6.65 -5.18
C ILE A 57 1.06 -6.94 -3.96
N LYS A 58 0.47 -7.39 -2.86
CA LYS A 58 1.21 -7.78 -1.65
C LYS A 58 2.22 -8.86 -1.97
N SER A 59 1.78 -9.93 -2.64
CA SER A 59 2.64 -11.07 -2.98
C SER A 59 3.81 -10.63 -3.88
N LEU A 60 3.52 -9.81 -4.88
CA LEU A 60 4.52 -9.32 -5.82
C LEU A 60 5.52 -8.38 -5.13
N PHE A 61 5.02 -7.46 -4.33
CA PHE A 61 5.83 -6.49 -3.59
C PHE A 61 6.79 -7.20 -2.64
N GLU A 62 6.30 -8.19 -1.92
CA GLU A 62 7.10 -8.97 -0.98
C GLU A 62 8.11 -9.87 -1.68
N ALA A 63 7.76 -10.41 -2.86
CA ALA A 63 8.70 -11.18 -3.67
C ALA A 63 9.89 -10.34 -4.14
N HIS A 64 9.72 -9.04 -4.27
CA HIS A 64 10.77 -8.10 -4.65
C HIS A 64 11.47 -7.44 -3.45
N GLY A 65 11.22 -7.94 -2.25
CA GLY A 65 11.92 -7.50 -1.05
C GLY A 65 11.26 -6.38 -0.25
N GLY A 66 10.08 -5.93 -0.65
CA GLY A 66 9.31 -4.97 0.12
C GLY A 66 8.53 -5.62 1.26
N HIS A 67 7.94 -4.81 2.09
CA HIS A 67 7.06 -5.24 3.18
C HIS A 67 5.70 -4.59 3.00
N TRP A 68 4.67 -5.40 2.76
CA TRP A 68 3.32 -4.88 2.55
C TRP A 68 2.54 -4.93 3.85
N LEU A 69 2.05 -3.77 4.30
CA LEU A 69 1.27 -3.64 5.52
C LEU A 69 -0.22 -3.63 5.17
N ILE A 70 -0.96 -4.58 5.72
CA ILE A 70 -2.41 -4.62 5.55
C ILE A 70 -3.05 -3.64 6.53
N ILE A 71 -3.82 -2.70 6.00
CA ILE A 71 -4.59 -1.74 6.78
C ILE A 71 -6.07 -2.10 6.65
N LYS A 72 -6.72 -2.32 7.78
CA LYS A 72 -8.15 -2.63 7.79
C LYS A 72 -8.95 -1.34 7.76
N ASP A 73 -9.77 -1.16 6.74
CA ASP A 73 -10.59 0.04 6.57
C ASP A 73 -11.48 0.30 7.80
N ALA A 74 -12.02 -0.76 8.39
CA ALA A 74 -12.94 -0.64 9.54
C ALA A 74 -12.29 -0.03 10.79
N ASP A 75 -10.96 -0.02 10.88
CA ASP A 75 -10.23 0.52 12.03
C ASP A 75 -10.06 2.04 11.96
N TYR A 76 -10.43 2.67 10.84
CA TYR A 76 -10.17 4.09 10.59
C TYR A 76 -11.39 4.78 10.02
N GLU A 77 -11.58 6.05 10.41
CA GLU A 77 -12.66 6.88 9.88
C GLU A 77 -12.13 7.87 8.87
N THR A 78 -12.91 8.05 7.80
CA THR A 78 -12.65 9.07 6.79
C THR A 78 -13.79 10.07 6.79
N TYR A 79 -13.51 11.33 6.44
CA TYR A 79 -14.54 12.36 6.37
C TYR A 79 -15.21 12.47 4.98
N ASP A 80 -14.58 11.91 3.95
CA ASP A 80 -15.07 11.97 2.57
C ASP A 80 -14.95 10.63 1.83
N GLY A 81 -14.66 9.54 2.54
CA GLY A 81 -14.48 8.21 1.96
C GLY A 81 -13.03 7.87 1.62
N SER A 82 -12.12 8.83 1.58
CA SER A 82 -10.73 8.59 1.21
C SER A 82 -9.70 9.37 2.03
N HIS A 83 -10.12 10.38 2.79
CA HIS A 83 -9.20 11.16 3.62
C HIS A 83 -9.48 10.92 5.10
N LEU A 84 -8.44 10.55 5.84
CA LEU A 84 -8.55 10.25 7.26
C LEU A 84 -8.77 11.52 8.10
N ARG A 85 -9.54 11.37 9.18
CA ARG A 85 -9.60 12.39 10.22
C ARG A 85 -8.23 12.50 10.88
N PRO A 86 -7.85 13.69 11.40
CA PRO A 86 -6.51 13.89 11.98
C PRO A 86 -6.13 12.87 13.06
N ALA A 87 -7.05 12.51 13.95
CA ALA A 87 -6.78 11.51 14.99
C ALA A 87 -6.45 10.14 14.40
N ASP A 88 -7.17 9.73 13.36
CA ASP A 88 -6.95 8.45 12.71
C ASP A 88 -5.70 8.45 11.84
N ALA A 89 -5.38 9.58 11.22
CA ALA A 89 -4.11 9.74 10.51
C ALA A 89 -2.93 9.55 11.47
N ARG A 90 -3.02 10.09 12.68
CA ARG A 90 -1.98 9.90 13.71
C ARG A 90 -1.88 8.44 14.14
N ARG A 91 -3.01 7.75 14.34
CA ARG A 91 -3.02 6.33 14.68
C ARG A 91 -2.38 5.47 13.59
N LEU A 92 -2.70 5.75 12.33
CA LEU A 92 -2.10 5.04 11.20
C LEU A 92 -0.60 5.32 11.13
N SER A 93 -0.17 6.55 11.32
CA SER A 93 1.26 6.90 11.32
C SER A 93 2.02 6.15 12.42
N LYS A 94 1.43 5.99 13.60
CA LYS A 94 2.03 5.20 14.69
C LYS A 94 2.16 3.75 14.31
N LYS A 95 1.13 3.17 13.69
CA LYS A 95 1.18 1.77 13.24
C LYS A 95 2.29 1.55 12.22
N ILE A 96 2.43 2.45 11.26
CA ILE A 96 3.50 2.40 10.27
C ILE A 96 4.86 2.50 10.97
N GLY A 97 5.00 3.43 11.91
CA GLY A 97 6.24 3.59 12.67
C GLY A 97 6.63 2.37 13.46
N PHE A 98 5.68 1.71 14.13
CA PHE A 98 5.93 0.45 14.83
C PHE A 98 6.35 -0.66 13.89
N THR A 99 5.73 -0.74 12.70
CA THR A 99 6.09 -1.73 11.69
C THR A 99 7.51 -1.51 11.18
N LEU A 100 7.89 -0.27 10.90
CA LEU A 100 9.24 0.08 10.48
C LEU A 100 10.26 -0.31 11.54
N LYS A 101 9.97 -0.01 12.80
CA LYS A 101 10.85 -0.35 13.90
C LYS A 101 11.07 -1.87 14.01
N ALA A 102 9.98 -2.64 13.94
CA ALA A 102 10.06 -4.10 14.01
C ALA A 102 10.89 -4.68 12.86
N ILE A 103 10.70 -4.20 11.65
CA ILE A 103 11.44 -4.65 10.47
C ILE A 103 12.93 -4.31 10.61
N THR A 104 13.23 -3.12 11.10
CA THR A 104 14.61 -2.66 11.30
C THR A 104 15.31 -3.47 12.37
N GLU A 105 14.62 -3.78 13.47
CA GLU A 105 15.18 -4.59 14.55
C GLU A 105 15.45 -6.03 14.11
N GLU A 106 14.58 -6.63 13.30
CA GLU A 106 14.78 -7.97 12.74
C GLU A 106 16.00 -8.03 11.84
N ALA A 107 16.36 -6.93 11.18
CA ALA A 107 17.51 -6.86 10.30
C ALA A 107 18.84 -6.74 11.04
N LEU A 108 18.84 -6.48 12.34
CA LEU A 108 20.05 -6.38 13.15
C LEU A 108 20.57 -7.78 13.51
N PRO A 109 21.91 -7.99 13.46
CA PRO A 109 22.52 -9.26 13.83
C PRO A 109 22.36 -9.58 15.31
#